data_8fceaa21cdeed9e20230d6b78d1b44ef
#
_entry.id   8fceaa21cdeed9e20230d6b78d1b44ef
#
_cell.length_a   1.000
_cell.length_b   1.000
_cell.length_c   1.000
_cell.angle_alpha   90.00
_cell.angle_beta   90.00
_cell.angle_gamma   90.00
#
_symmetry.space_group_name_H-M   'P 1'
#
loop_
_entity.id
_entity.type
_entity.pdbx_description
1 polymer ?
#
loop_
_entity_poly.entity_id
_entity_poly.type
_entity_poly.pdbx_seq_one_letter_code
_entity_poly.pdbx_strand_id
1 'polypeptide(L)'
;MSQRGIVLYFQVHQPNRAKPYTVFDTGIDHTYFDTASNAPWDNKAVFLKVAEKSYRPMNALLLQLLNTYPDFRVSLSITGVFIEQAREWAPDVLEGFKRLVETGRVELLAETYHHSLAFFFSQAEFERQVKQHEVLMQETFGVTPRVFRNTELAYNNDLGQWAESRGYKGILSEGWNPILEWRSPNYLYRPYGTSNIALLLKNYQLSDDIAFRFSNRDWPEFPLTANKYHTWVNQSLGDQDIMNLFMDYETFGEHQWEDTGIFNFFSEFVGSWIREYGNSFYTVSEAIDTFEPKEALSMPYTVTWADSGRDLSAWTGNKLQQEALRYVYSMEDDILRTGDESLIR
;
A
#
# COMPACT_ATOMS: atom_id res chain seq x y z
N MET A 1 26.87 17.03 -6.44
CA MET A 1 25.92 16.13 -7.13
C MET A 1 24.57 16.37 -6.50
N SER A 2 23.50 16.43 -7.27
CA SER A 2 22.14 16.52 -6.72
C SER A 2 21.86 15.30 -5.86
N GLN A 3 21.18 15.48 -4.73
CA GLN A 3 20.62 14.38 -3.95
C GLN A 3 19.61 13.64 -4.82
N ARG A 4 19.67 12.32 -4.82
CA ARG A 4 18.70 11.46 -5.49
C ARG A 4 18.42 10.23 -4.64
N GLY A 5 17.24 9.63 -4.78
CA GLY A 5 16.93 8.50 -3.93
C GLY A 5 15.78 7.63 -4.34
N ILE A 6 15.53 6.64 -3.51
CA ILE A 6 14.41 5.72 -3.63
C ILE A 6 13.46 5.92 -2.46
N VAL A 7 12.16 5.98 -2.75
CA VAL A 7 11.10 5.76 -1.77
C VAL A 7 10.58 4.34 -1.96
N LEU A 8 10.78 3.51 -0.93
CA LEU A 8 10.13 2.21 -0.82
C LEU A 8 8.84 2.40 -0.04
N TYR A 9 7.73 1.98 -0.62
CA TYR A 9 6.46 1.91 0.07
C TYR A 9 5.84 0.52 -0.07
N PHE A 10 5.36 -0.02 1.06
CA PHE A 10 4.66 -1.31 1.08
C PHE A 10 3.29 -1.17 1.72
N GLN A 11 2.28 -1.76 1.06
CA GLN A 11 0.94 -1.97 1.59
C GLN A 11 0.90 -3.26 2.40
N VAL A 12 0.43 -3.20 3.64
CA VAL A 12 0.21 -4.36 4.51
C VAL A 12 -1.28 -4.54 4.71
N HIS A 13 -1.85 -5.60 4.15
CA HIS A 13 -3.28 -5.85 4.23
C HIS A 13 -3.62 -7.34 4.18
N GLN A 14 -4.60 -7.75 4.99
CA GLN A 14 -5.32 -9.01 4.86
C GLN A 14 -6.81 -8.74 5.02
N PRO A 15 -7.63 -9.04 4.01
CA PRO A 15 -9.07 -8.81 4.08
C PRO A 15 -9.76 -9.79 5.04
N ASN A 16 -10.88 -9.38 5.59
CA ASN A 16 -11.84 -10.31 6.15
C ASN A 16 -12.66 -10.91 4.99
N ARG A 17 -12.42 -12.17 4.68
CA ARG A 17 -13.15 -12.91 3.63
C ARG A 17 -14.47 -13.39 4.20
N ALA A 18 -15.56 -12.96 3.56
CA ALA A 18 -16.87 -13.48 3.90
C ALA A 18 -16.96 -14.97 3.55
N LYS A 19 -17.52 -15.76 4.44
CA LYS A 19 -17.82 -17.17 4.14
C LYS A 19 -18.97 -17.25 3.14
N PRO A 20 -19.12 -18.39 2.43
CA PRO A 20 -20.31 -18.64 1.63
C PRO A 20 -21.56 -18.51 2.50
N TYR A 21 -22.51 -17.69 2.03
CA TYR A 21 -23.74 -17.38 2.73
C TYR A 21 -24.93 -17.61 1.80
N THR A 22 -25.95 -18.29 2.28
CA THR A 22 -27.14 -18.64 1.48
C THR A 22 -28.39 -18.03 2.09
N VAL A 23 -29.50 -18.04 1.32
CA VAL A 23 -30.78 -17.58 1.82
C VAL A 23 -31.26 -18.37 3.05
N PHE A 24 -30.80 -19.61 3.23
CA PHE A 24 -31.16 -20.46 4.37
C PHE A 24 -30.42 -20.07 5.66
N ASP A 25 -29.33 -19.29 5.57
CA ASP A 25 -28.56 -18.81 6.71
C ASP A 25 -29.15 -17.49 7.24
N THR A 26 -30.01 -16.82 6.45
CA THR A 26 -30.57 -15.51 6.77
C THR A 26 -31.39 -15.56 8.06
N GLY A 27 -30.99 -14.70 9.03
CA GLY A 27 -31.62 -14.61 10.34
C GLY A 27 -31.32 -15.78 11.29
N ILE A 28 -30.45 -16.73 10.91
CA ILE A 28 -30.05 -17.90 11.69
C ILE A 28 -28.55 -17.87 12.02
N ASP A 29 -27.71 -17.56 11.02
CA ASP A 29 -26.26 -17.48 11.18
C ASP A 29 -25.80 -16.03 10.99
N HIS A 30 -25.13 -15.49 12.00
CA HIS A 30 -24.62 -14.13 12.02
C HIS A 30 -23.08 -14.09 12.08
N THR A 31 -22.40 -15.20 11.84
CA THR A 31 -20.94 -15.31 11.80
C THR A 31 -20.43 -15.18 10.37
N TYR A 32 -20.45 -13.96 9.84
CA TYR A 32 -20.21 -13.70 8.40
C TYR A 32 -18.77 -13.98 7.95
N PHE A 33 -17.80 -13.84 8.85
CA PHE A 33 -16.37 -13.97 8.56
C PHE A 33 -15.72 -15.20 9.18
N ASP A 34 -16.37 -15.82 10.14
CA ASP A 34 -15.84 -16.99 10.83
C ASP A 34 -16.04 -18.24 9.96
N THR A 35 -15.02 -19.05 9.89
CA THR A 35 -15.04 -20.26 9.08
C THR A 35 -14.71 -21.49 9.92
N ALA A 36 -15.35 -22.60 9.62
CA ALA A 36 -14.91 -23.89 10.10
C ALA A 36 -13.60 -24.26 9.38
N SER A 37 -12.65 -24.74 10.13
CA SER A 37 -11.27 -25.04 9.76
C SER A 37 -11.04 -25.60 8.33
N ASN A 38 -9.97 -25.14 7.68
CA ASN A 38 -9.42 -25.59 6.38
C ASN A 38 -10.18 -25.18 5.12
N ALA A 39 -11.10 -24.23 5.18
CA ALA A 39 -11.69 -23.67 3.98
C ALA A 39 -10.77 -22.60 3.34
N PRO A 40 -10.81 -22.43 2.01
CA PRO A 40 -10.00 -21.39 1.34
C PRO A 40 -10.25 -19.95 1.82
N TRP A 41 -11.39 -19.73 2.47
CA TRP A 41 -11.81 -18.46 3.08
C TRP A 41 -11.62 -18.39 4.60
N ASP A 42 -10.95 -19.36 5.22
CA ASP A 42 -10.60 -19.32 6.63
C ASP A 42 -9.58 -18.20 6.89
N ASN A 43 -10.05 -17.09 7.45
CA ASN A 43 -9.25 -15.89 7.65
C ASN A 43 -8.05 -16.15 8.55
N LYS A 44 -8.22 -16.90 9.63
CA LYS A 44 -7.14 -17.25 10.55
C LYS A 44 -6.08 -18.13 9.89
N ALA A 45 -6.50 -19.17 9.18
CA ALA A 45 -5.58 -20.08 8.50
C ALA A 45 -4.79 -19.36 7.40
N VAL A 46 -5.47 -18.51 6.62
CA VAL A 46 -4.80 -17.68 5.59
C VAL A 46 -3.83 -16.69 6.24
N PHE A 47 -4.26 -15.98 7.29
CA PHE A 47 -3.39 -15.02 7.98
C PHE A 47 -2.13 -15.69 8.52
N LEU A 48 -2.27 -16.82 9.23
CA LEU A 48 -1.13 -17.56 9.80
C LEU A 48 -0.19 -18.08 8.71
N LYS A 49 -0.73 -18.60 7.59
CA LYS A 49 0.09 -19.01 6.43
C LYS A 49 0.92 -17.84 5.88
N VAL A 50 0.29 -16.67 5.67
CA VAL A 50 0.99 -15.50 5.15
C VAL A 50 1.97 -14.94 6.19
N ALA A 51 1.64 -15.02 7.47
CA ALA A 51 2.55 -14.62 8.55
C ALA A 51 3.88 -15.41 8.51
N GLU A 52 3.80 -16.74 8.28
CA GLU A 52 5.01 -17.57 8.15
C GLU A 52 5.80 -17.25 6.89
N LYS A 53 5.12 -17.06 5.76
CA LYS A 53 5.79 -16.88 4.47
C LYS A 53 6.33 -15.47 4.25
N SER A 54 5.63 -14.46 4.75
CA SER A 54 5.90 -13.06 4.44
C SER A 54 6.19 -12.21 5.68
N TYR A 55 5.24 -12.03 6.59
CA TYR A 55 5.36 -10.99 7.62
C TYR A 55 6.54 -11.22 8.56
N ARG A 56 6.73 -12.43 9.08
CA ARG A 56 7.86 -12.74 9.97
C ARG A 56 9.21 -12.60 9.29
N PRO A 57 9.48 -13.26 8.15
CA PRO A 57 10.77 -13.15 7.49
C PRO A 57 11.05 -11.74 6.96
N MET A 58 10.03 -11.03 6.42
CA MET A 58 10.24 -9.68 5.90
C MET A 58 10.44 -8.65 7.03
N ASN A 59 9.72 -8.75 8.16
CA ASN A 59 9.98 -7.92 9.35
C ASN A 59 11.42 -8.14 9.86
N ALA A 60 11.87 -9.39 9.93
CA ALA A 60 13.24 -9.70 10.35
C ALA A 60 14.28 -9.12 9.38
N LEU A 61 14.06 -9.24 8.08
CA LEU A 61 14.94 -8.69 7.05
C LEU A 61 14.98 -7.15 7.10
N LEU A 62 13.83 -6.49 7.18
CA LEU A 62 13.78 -5.02 7.29
C LEU A 62 14.48 -4.52 8.54
N LEU A 63 14.28 -5.17 9.69
CA LEU A 63 14.97 -4.81 10.93
C LEU A 63 16.47 -5.00 10.81
N GLN A 64 16.93 -6.08 10.18
CA GLN A 64 18.35 -6.31 9.89
C GLN A 64 18.93 -5.21 8.99
N LEU A 65 18.22 -4.84 7.92
CA LEU A 65 18.65 -3.78 7.00
C LEU A 65 18.72 -2.42 7.69
N LEU A 66 17.70 -2.07 8.48
CA LEU A 66 17.67 -0.85 9.29
C LEU A 66 18.84 -0.80 10.29
N ASN A 67 19.20 -1.92 10.91
CA ASN A 67 20.34 -1.97 11.83
C ASN A 67 21.69 -1.93 11.11
N THR A 68 21.77 -2.47 9.89
CA THR A 68 23.01 -2.54 9.11
C THR A 68 23.31 -1.21 8.39
N TYR A 69 22.26 -0.56 7.88
CA TYR A 69 22.39 0.63 7.06
C TYR A 69 21.66 1.82 7.69
N PRO A 70 22.37 2.78 8.30
CA PRO A 70 21.78 3.96 8.91
C PRO A 70 20.95 4.84 7.96
N ASP A 71 21.26 4.80 6.66
CA ASP A 71 20.57 5.56 5.61
C ASP A 71 19.40 4.81 4.98
N PHE A 72 19.09 3.58 5.41
CA PHE A 72 17.94 2.84 4.95
C PHE A 72 16.65 3.37 5.56
N ARG A 73 15.65 3.59 4.71
CA ARG A 73 14.32 4.11 5.04
C ARG A 73 13.25 3.33 4.31
N VAL A 74 12.07 3.24 4.89
CA VAL A 74 10.89 2.62 4.25
C VAL A 74 9.61 3.25 4.77
N SER A 75 8.57 3.31 3.95
CA SER A 75 7.22 3.73 4.33
C SER A 75 6.24 2.57 4.19
N LEU A 76 5.32 2.45 5.13
CA LEU A 76 4.31 1.40 5.18
C LEU A 76 2.92 2.02 5.35
N SER A 77 1.88 1.41 4.78
CA SER A 77 0.54 1.55 5.32
C SER A 77 0.05 0.19 5.81
N ILE A 78 -0.65 0.18 6.93
CA ILE A 78 -1.09 -1.04 7.61
C ILE A 78 -2.57 -0.88 7.95
N THR A 79 -3.44 -1.66 7.31
CA THR A 79 -4.88 -1.54 7.51
C THR A 79 -5.33 -1.90 8.93
N GLY A 80 -6.43 -1.31 9.36
CA GLY A 80 -7.03 -1.63 10.66
C GLY A 80 -7.41 -3.11 10.77
N VAL A 81 -7.99 -3.66 9.72
CA VAL A 81 -8.34 -5.09 9.64
C VAL A 81 -7.13 -5.99 9.83
N PHE A 82 -5.99 -5.65 9.22
CA PHE A 82 -4.75 -6.40 9.44
C PHE A 82 -4.30 -6.36 10.91
N ILE A 83 -4.34 -5.19 11.54
CA ILE A 83 -3.94 -5.02 12.94
C ILE A 83 -4.85 -5.82 13.88
N GLU A 84 -6.15 -5.85 13.62
CA GLU A 84 -7.10 -6.66 14.39
C GLU A 84 -6.76 -8.15 14.29
N GLN A 85 -6.56 -8.66 13.08
CA GLN A 85 -6.18 -10.04 12.82
C GLN A 85 -4.82 -10.39 13.46
N ALA A 86 -3.84 -9.51 13.33
CA ALA A 86 -2.53 -9.70 13.95
C ALA A 86 -2.60 -9.74 15.48
N ARG A 87 -3.38 -8.85 16.10
CA ARG A 87 -3.60 -8.85 17.56
C ARG A 87 -4.18 -10.16 18.06
N GLU A 88 -5.12 -10.71 17.32
CA GLU A 88 -5.84 -11.91 17.73
C GLU A 88 -5.05 -13.19 17.43
N TRP A 89 -4.42 -13.31 16.25
CA TRP A 89 -3.90 -14.58 15.77
C TRP A 89 -2.37 -14.68 15.75
N ALA A 90 -1.67 -13.55 15.65
CA ALA A 90 -0.20 -13.50 15.58
C ALA A 90 0.36 -12.20 16.19
N PRO A 91 0.24 -12.01 17.51
CA PRO A 91 0.70 -10.77 18.17
C PRO A 91 2.20 -10.51 18.00
N ASP A 92 3.00 -11.54 17.75
CA ASP A 92 4.42 -11.43 17.43
C ASP A 92 4.68 -10.72 16.09
N VAL A 93 3.78 -10.88 15.11
CA VAL A 93 3.84 -10.16 13.84
C VAL A 93 3.63 -8.67 14.08
N LEU A 94 2.62 -8.29 14.85
CA LEU A 94 2.37 -6.89 15.19
C LEU A 94 3.54 -6.28 15.98
N GLU A 95 4.10 -7.03 16.90
CA GLU A 95 5.30 -6.61 17.65
C GLU A 95 6.49 -6.40 16.72
N GLY A 96 6.64 -7.24 15.69
CA GLY A 96 7.62 -7.04 14.64
C GLY A 96 7.49 -5.69 13.94
N PHE A 97 6.29 -5.30 13.53
CA PHE A 97 6.02 -3.97 12.94
C PHE A 97 6.29 -2.83 13.93
N LYS A 98 5.93 -2.97 15.22
CA LYS A 98 6.27 -1.97 16.24
C LYS A 98 7.77 -1.72 16.33
N ARG A 99 8.57 -2.79 16.38
CA ARG A 99 10.04 -2.68 16.40
C ARG A 99 10.61 -1.97 15.15
N LEU A 100 9.99 -2.19 13.99
CA LEU A 100 10.37 -1.46 12.78
C LEU A 100 10.12 0.05 12.94
N VAL A 101 8.95 0.44 13.42
CA VAL A 101 8.57 1.84 13.65
C VAL A 101 9.44 2.49 14.73
N GLU A 102 9.76 1.78 15.81
CA GLU A 102 10.64 2.24 16.91
C GLU A 102 12.05 2.61 16.46
N THR A 103 12.51 2.13 15.29
CA THR A 103 13.80 2.56 14.72
C THR A 103 13.82 4.05 14.34
N GLY A 104 12.65 4.69 14.22
CA GLY A 104 12.49 6.07 13.76
C GLY A 104 12.77 6.26 12.26
N ARG A 105 12.91 5.17 11.51
CA ARG A 105 13.24 5.17 10.06
C ARG A 105 12.21 4.44 9.21
N VAL A 106 11.09 4.10 9.82
CA VAL A 106 9.91 3.55 9.15
C VAL A 106 8.75 4.53 9.35
N GLU A 107 8.23 5.06 8.26
CA GLU A 107 7.07 5.93 8.26
C GLU A 107 5.78 5.12 8.09
N LEU A 108 4.75 5.46 8.87
CA LEU A 108 3.40 4.93 8.66
C LEU A 108 2.52 5.98 7.96
N LEU A 109 1.82 5.55 6.91
CA LEU A 109 0.88 6.34 6.14
C LEU A 109 -0.56 6.10 6.61
N ALA A 110 -1.41 7.13 6.48
CA ALA A 110 -2.85 7.00 6.67
C ALA A 110 -3.50 6.33 5.46
N GLU A 111 -4.55 5.54 5.74
CA GLU A 111 -5.41 4.92 4.72
C GLU A 111 -6.83 4.69 5.26
N THR A 112 -7.71 4.06 4.50
CA THR A 112 -9.01 3.61 5.00
C THR A 112 -8.86 2.37 5.89
N TYR A 113 -9.59 2.31 7.01
CA TYR A 113 -9.47 1.26 8.02
C TYR A 113 -9.66 -0.16 7.45
N HIS A 114 -10.66 -0.32 6.59
CA HIS A 114 -11.07 -1.60 6.01
C HIS A 114 -10.53 -1.86 4.59
N HIS A 115 -9.57 -1.06 4.11
CA HIS A 115 -9.09 -1.13 2.72
C HIS A 115 -10.23 -0.91 1.73
N SER A 116 -10.97 0.15 1.92
CA SER A 116 -12.24 0.41 1.25
C SER A 116 -12.10 1.45 0.15
N LEU A 117 -12.90 1.32 -0.91
CA LEU A 117 -13.08 2.31 -1.97
C LEU A 117 -14.19 3.34 -1.64
N ALA A 118 -14.53 3.52 -0.37
CA ALA A 118 -15.62 4.36 0.10
C ALA A 118 -15.56 5.80 -0.42
N PHE A 119 -14.39 6.35 -0.71
CA PHE A 119 -14.24 7.69 -1.30
C PHE A 119 -15.12 7.91 -2.52
N PHE A 120 -15.34 6.87 -3.32
CA PHE A 120 -16.10 6.94 -4.57
C PHE A 120 -17.60 6.68 -4.41
N PHE A 121 -18.04 6.29 -3.21
CA PHE A 121 -19.43 5.85 -2.97
C PHE A 121 -20.10 6.54 -1.78
N SER A 122 -19.37 6.77 -0.69
CA SER A 122 -19.84 7.47 0.51
C SER A 122 -18.72 8.26 1.14
N GLN A 123 -18.81 9.58 1.04
CA GLN A 123 -17.84 10.49 1.67
C GLN A 123 -17.86 10.37 3.20
N ALA A 124 -19.05 10.16 3.79
CA ALA A 124 -19.21 10.02 5.24
C ALA A 124 -18.49 8.77 5.76
N GLU A 125 -18.69 7.64 5.09
CA GLU A 125 -18.03 6.38 5.45
C GLU A 125 -16.51 6.45 5.22
N PHE A 126 -16.07 7.07 4.14
CA PHE A 126 -14.66 7.29 3.89
C PHE A 126 -14.00 8.09 5.03
N GLU A 127 -14.58 9.23 5.42
CA GLU A 127 -14.09 10.06 6.52
C GLU A 127 -14.07 9.30 7.85
N ARG A 128 -15.11 8.50 8.11
CA ARG A 128 -15.19 7.66 9.30
C ARG A 128 -14.03 6.67 9.37
N GLN A 129 -13.78 5.94 8.28
CA GLN A 129 -12.70 4.95 8.22
C GLN A 129 -11.31 5.58 8.33
N VAL A 130 -11.08 6.70 7.66
CA VAL A 130 -9.79 7.42 7.77
C VAL A 130 -9.56 7.86 9.23
N LYS A 131 -10.58 8.45 9.85
CA LYS A 131 -10.48 8.89 11.25
C LYS A 131 -10.23 7.71 12.21
N GLN A 132 -10.91 6.59 12.00
CA GLN A 132 -10.73 5.36 12.79
C GLN A 132 -9.29 4.82 12.62
N HIS A 133 -8.77 4.85 11.40
CA HIS A 133 -7.40 4.43 11.12
C HIS A 133 -6.36 5.34 11.81
N GLU A 134 -6.53 6.66 11.74
CA GLU A 134 -5.61 7.62 12.41
C GLU A 134 -5.55 7.37 13.92
N VAL A 135 -6.71 7.15 14.56
CA VAL A 135 -6.78 6.81 16.00
C VAL A 135 -6.03 5.51 16.27
N LEU A 136 -6.25 4.49 15.45
CA LEU A 136 -5.58 3.20 15.61
C LEU A 136 -4.06 3.30 15.45
N MET A 137 -3.56 4.12 14.50
CA MET A 137 -2.12 4.37 14.34
C MET A 137 -1.53 5.01 15.60
N GLN A 138 -2.23 6.01 16.16
CA GLN A 138 -1.79 6.66 17.39
C GLN A 138 -1.78 5.69 18.59
N GLU A 139 -2.83 4.87 18.74
CA GLU A 139 -2.95 3.91 19.86
C GLU A 139 -1.96 2.74 19.75
N THR A 140 -1.69 2.28 18.53
CA THR A 140 -0.89 1.07 18.31
C THR A 140 0.61 1.37 18.22
N PHE A 141 0.98 2.47 17.55
CA PHE A 141 2.36 2.81 17.22
C PHE A 141 2.82 4.17 17.76
N GLY A 142 1.92 4.97 18.37
CA GLY A 142 2.23 6.32 18.83
C GLY A 142 2.49 7.33 17.70
N VAL A 143 1.99 7.06 16.48
CA VAL A 143 2.28 7.83 15.26
C VAL A 143 1.04 8.56 14.77
N THR A 144 1.23 9.81 14.35
CA THR A 144 0.22 10.57 13.58
C THR A 144 0.70 10.65 12.13
N PRO A 145 0.05 9.96 11.18
CA PRO A 145 0.47 9.96 9.78
C PRO A 145 0.39 11.36 9.14
N ARG A 146 1.41 11.72 8.35
CA ARG A 146 1.47 12.98 7.59
C ARG A 146 1.10 12.83 6.13
N VAL A 147 1.07 11.59 5.64
CA VAL A 147 0.85 11.23 4.24
C VAL A 147 -0.35 10.30 4.14
N PHE A 148 -1.14 10.45 3.10
CA PHE A 148 -2.29 9.61 2.82
C PHE A 148 -2.06 8.70 1.61
N ARG A 149 -2.56 7.48 1.71
CA ARG A 149 -2.63 6.52 0.61
C ARG A 149 -4.04 5.95 0.53
N ASN A 150 -4.71 6.14 -0.60
CA ASN A 150 -6.03 5.52 -0.77
C ASN A 150 -5.91 4.09 -1.26
N THR A 151 -6.89 3.27 -0.89
CA THR A 151 -7.04 1.87 -1.30
C THR A 151 -6.72 1.69 -2.79
N GLU A 152 -5.90 0.68 -3.11
CA GLU A 152 -5.49 0.33 -4.50
C GLU A 152 -4.78 1.47 -5.25
N LEU A 153 -4.14 2.43 -4.53
CA LEU A 153 -3.64 3.68 -5.08
C LEU A 153 -4.69 4.45 -5.91
N ALA A 154 -5.97 4.20 -5.66
CA ALA A 154 -7.06 4.85 -6.36
C ALA A 154 -7.05 6.35 -6.10
N TYR A 155 -6.77 7.11 -7.14
CA TYR A 155 -6.52 8.55 -7.05
C TYR A 155 -7.19 9.31 -8.20
N ASN A 156 -7.68 10.51 -7.90
CA ASN A 156 -8.09 11.56 -8.83
C ASN A 156 -7.87 12.95 -8.21
N ASN A 157 -8.15 14.02 -8.97
CA ASN A 157 -7.97 15.40 -8.51
C ASN A 157 -8.75 15.70 -7.23
N ASP A 158 -9.98 15.20 -7.10
CA ASP A 158 -10.86 15.48 -5.95
C ASP A 158 -10.25 14.90 -4.66
N LEU A 159 -9.68 13.69 -4.75
CA LEU A 159 -8.99 13.08 -3.62
C LEU A 159 -7.73 13.87 -3.21
N GLY A 160 -6.98 14.40 -4.19
CA GLY A 160 -5.83 15.26 -3.91
C GLY A 160 -6.22 16.53 -3.15
N GLN A 161 -7.31 17.19 -3.55
CA GLN A 161 -7.86 18.37 -2.88
C GLN A 161 -8.39 18.03 -1.48
N TRP A 162 -9.08 16.90 -1.34
CA TRP A 162 -9.52 16.39 -0.04
C TRP A 162 -8.33 16.19 0.89
N ALA A 163 -7.27 15.52 0.44
CA ALA A 163 -6.10 15.24 1.26
C ALA A 163 -5.42 16.54 1.76
N GLU A 164 -5.30 17.56 0.91
CA GLU A 164 -4.81 18.87 1.33
C GLU A 164 -5.74 19.53 2.38
N SER A 165 -7.05 19.46 2.17
CA SER A 165 -8.04 20.03 3.11
C SER A 165 -7.99 19.39 4.50
N ARG A 166 -7.56 18.11 4.57
CA ARG A 166 -7.35 17.35 5.82
C ARG A 166 -5.98 17.63 6.45
N GLY A 167 -5.11 18.37 5.78
CA GLY A 167 -3.79 18.77 6.27
C GLY A 167 -2.67 17.78 5.98
N TYR A 168 -2.93 16.76 5.19
CA TYR A 168 -1.86 15.84 4.73
C TYR A 168 -0.82 16.60 3.89
N LYS A 169 0.44 16.17 3.98
CA LYS A 169 1.57 16.76 3.26
C LYS A 169 1.91 16.02 1.97
N GLY A 170 1.43 14.81 1.85
CA GLY A 170 1.64 13.99 0.67
C GLY A 170 0.50 13.01 0.43
N ILE A 171 0.41 12.58 -0.82
CA ILE A 171 -0.50 11.52 -1.26
C ILE A 171 0.19 10.67 -2.33
N LEU A 172 -0.13 9.38 -2.36
CA LEU A 172 0.42 8.43 -3.32
C LEU A 172 -0.57 8.13 -4.44
N SER A 173 -0.05 7.88 -5.65
CA SER A 173 -0.82 7.44 -6.81
C SER A 173 -0.01 6.52 -7.71
N GLU A 174 -0.70 5.86 -8.63
CA GLU A 174 -0.06 5.15 -9.75
C GLU A 174 0.55 6.16 -10.73
N GLY A 175 1.71 5.82 -11.31
CA GLY A 175 2.39 6.61 -12.35
C GLY A 175 2.05 6.13 -13.76
N TRP A 176 0.78 6.17 -14.13
CA TRP A 176 0.29 5.61 -15.39
C TRP A 176 0.66 6.47 -16.60
N ASN A 177 1.35 5.89 -17.59
CA ASN A 177 1.89 6.61 -18.77
C ASN A 177 0.87 7.48 -19.52
N PRO A 178 -0.41 7.05 -19.76
CA PRO A 178 -1.38 7.91 -20.43
C PRO A 178 -1.69 9.23 -19.70
N ILE A 179 -1.57 9.24 -18.37
CA ILE A 179 -1.73 10.48 -17.55
C ILE A 179 -0.43 11.27 -17.52
N LEU A 180 0.70 10.58 -17.45
CA LEU A 180 2.01 11.22 -17.44
C LEU A 180 2.36 11.85 -18.80
N GLU A 181 1.91 11.25 -19.90
CA GLU A 181 2.27 11.66 -21.26
C GLU A 181 3.80 11.65 -21.45
N TRP A 182 4.43 12.82 -21.57
CA TRP A 182 5.88 13.00 -21.68
C TRP A 182 6.61 13.10 -20.33
N ARG A 183 5.87 13.16 -19.24
CA ARG A 183 6.40 13.33 -17.88
C ARG A 183 6.97 12.03 -17.34
N SER A 184 7.85 12.17 -16.35
CA SER A 184 8.41 11.02 -15.62
C SER A 184 7.76 10.84 -14.26
N PRO A 185 7.53 9.61 -13.78
CA PRO A 185 7.09 9.35 -12.39
C PRO A 185 8.20 9.62 -11.35
N ASN A 186 9.42 9.90 -11.80
CA ASN A 186 10.60 10.03 -10.94
C ASN A 186 10.82 11.46 -10.41
N TYR A 187 9.76 12.24 -10.32
CA TYR A 187 9.70 13.56 -9.71
C TYR A 187 8.53 13.64 -8.74
N LEU A 188 8.60 14.58 -7.80
CA LEU A 188 7.41 15.00 -7.07
C LEU A 188 6.55 15.90 -7.96
N TYR A 189 5.25 15.75 -7.79
CA TYR A 189 4.24 16.61 -8.40
C TYR A 189 3.39 17.27 -7.32
N ARG A 190 2.54 18.19 -7.72
CA ARG A 190 1.50 18.74 -6.88
C ARG A 190 0.14 18.31 -7.44
N PRO A 191 -0.80 17.81 -6.62
CA PRO A 191 -2.17 17.58 -7.07
C PRO A 191 -2.76 18.81 -7.72
N TYR A 192 -3.51 18.66 -8.80
CA TYR A 192 -4.17 19.77 -9.47
C TYR A 192 -5.16 20.48 -8.53
N GLY A 193 -5.12 21.82 -8.50
CA GLY A 193 -6.00 22.61 -7.64
C GLY A 193 -5.55 22.71 -6.18
N THR A 194 -4.33 22.29 -5.85
CA THR A 194 -3.76 22.36 -4.49
C THR A 194 -2.51 23.24 -4.44
N SER A 195 -2.02 23.55 -3.25
CA SER A 195 -0.88 24.46 -3.02
C SER A 195 0.22 23.87 -2.13
N ASN A 196 -0.13 23.03 -1.13
CA ASN A 196 0.75 22.66 -0.04
C ASN A 196 0.85 21.14 0.20
N ILE A 197 0.50 20.32 -0.79
CA ILE A 197 0.59 18.88 -0.74
C ILE A 197 1.38 18.35 -1.93
N ALA A 198 2.21 17.33 -1.71
CA ALA A 198 2.95 16.65 -2.75
C ALA A 198 2.25 15.35 -3.20
N LEU A 199 2.43 15.02 -4.47
CA LEU A 199 1.95 13.78 -5.10
C LEU A 199 3.16 12.95 -5.54
N LEU A 200 3.28 11.73 -5.00
CA LEU A 200 4.30 10.77 -5.38
C LEU A 200 3.68 9.71 -6.28
N LEU A 201 4.35 9.42 -7.38
CA LEU A 201 3.85 8.53 -8.43
C LEU A 201 4.66 7.24 -8.45
N LYS A 202 3.98 6.10 -8.38
CA LYS A 202 4.61 4.78 -8.52
C LYS A 202 5.34 4.66 -9.86
N ASN A 203 6.61 4.31 -9.85
CA ASN A 203 7.25 3.77 -11.04
C ASN A 203 6.78 2.32 -11.22
N TYR A 204 5.70 2.16 -11.99
CA TYR A 204 5.02 0.86 -12.08
C TYR A 204 5.89 -0.19 -12.81
N GLN A 205 6.70 0.20 -13.78
CA GLN A 205 7.51 -0.74 -14.53
C GLN A 205 8.50 -1.46 -13.61
N LEU A 206 9.30 -0.70 -12.87
CA LEU A 206 10.29 -1.27 -11.95
C LEU A 206 9.65 -1.90 -10.72
N SER A 207 8.53 -1.37 -10.22
CA SER A 207 7.78 -2.01 -9.13
C SER A 207 7.22 -3.36 -9.55
N ASP A 208 6.63 -3.44 -10.76
CA ASP A 208 6.01 -4.65 -11.30
C ASP A 208 7.07 -5.70 -11.73
N ASP A 209 8.32 -5.28 -12.02
CA ASP A 209 9.44 -6.21 -12.24
C ASP A 209 9.72 -7.07 -11.01
N ILE A 210 9.61 -6.48 -9.82
CA ILE A 210 9.72 -7.21 -8.57
C ILE A 210 8.41 -7.95 -8.25
N ALA A 211 7.27 -7.24 -8.27
CA ALA A 211 6.01 -7.77 -7.77
C ALA A 211 5.46 -8.94 -8.60
N PHE A 212 5.59 -8.89 -9.93
CA PHE A 212 4.92 -9.84 -10.81
C PHE A 212 5.88 -10.64 -11.71
N ARG A 213 7.05 -10.09 -12.04
CA ARG A 213 7.95 -10.72 -13.02
C ARG A 213 9.13 -11.46 -12.42
N PHE A 214 9.47 -11.22 -11.15
CA PHE A 214 10.68 -11.72 -10.50
C PHE A 214 10.88 -13.24 -10.65
N SER A 215 9.86 -14.04 -10.42
CA SER A 215 9.91 -15.51 -10.52
C SER A 215 9.44 -16.07 -11.87
N ASN A 216 9.02 -15.20 -12.81
CA ASN A 216 8.53 -15.62 -14.11
C ASN A 216 9.69 -16.05 -15.02
N ARG A 217 9.88 -17.36 -15.20
CA ARG A 217 10.97 -17.94 -16.01
C ARG A 217 10.83 -17.69 -17.51
N ASP A 218 9.61 -17.36 -17.98
CA ASP A 218 9.35 -17.03 -19.39
C ASP A 218 9.59 -15.54 -19.68
N TRP A 219 9.86 -14.74 -18.66
CA TRP A 219 10.21 -13.35 -18.83
C TRP A 219 11.61 -13.22 -19.45
N PRO A 220 11.79 -12.48 -20.58
CA PRO A 220 13.09 -12.38 -21.27
C PRO A 220 14.23 -11.88 -20.37
N GLU A 221 13.91 -11.14 -19.32
CA GLU A 221 14.88 -10.58 -18.39
C GLU A 221 15.14 -11.47 -17.15
N PHE A 222 14.53 -12.68 -17.11
CA PHE A 222 14.81 -13.64 -16.04
C PHE A 222 16.24 -14.23 -16.16
N PRO A 223 16.97 -14.44 -15.05
CA PRO A 223 16.64 -14.02 -13.67
C PRO A 223 16.93 -12.53 -13.43
N LEU A 224 16.09 -11.91 -12.60
CA LEU A 224 16.32 -10.56 -12.10
C LEU A 224 17.31 -10.61 -10.92
N THR A 225 18.55 -10.16 -11.16
CA THR A 225 19.55 -10.04 -10.10
C THR A 225 19.58 -8.64 -9.50
N ALA A 226 20.07 -8.50 -8.27
CA ALA A 226 20.19 -7.20 -7.60
C ALA A 226 21.04 -6.21 -8.41
N ASN A 227 22.16 -6.65 -9.01
CA ASN A 227 23.00 -5.79 -9.83
C ASN A 227 22.31 -5.34 -11.12
N LYS A 228 21.55 -6.23 -11.78
CA LYS A 228 20.78 -5.89 -12.97
C LYS A 228 19.69 -4.86 -12.62
N TYR A 229 18.97 -5.09 -11.55
CA TYR A 229 17.92 -4.18 -11.10
C TYR A 229 18.50 -2.82 -10.65
N HIS A 230 19.61 -2.82 -9.93
CA HIS A 230 20.32 -1.58 -9.58
C HIS A 230 20.69 -0.77 -10.82
N THR A 231 21.21 -1.43 -11.86
CA THR A 231 21.53 -0.77 -13.14
C THR A 231 20.28 -0.15 -13.77
N TRP A 232 19.17 -0.85 -13.78
CA TRP A 232 17.91 -0.34 -14.33
C TRP A 232 17.35 0.84 -13.55
N VAL A 233 17.41 0.79 -12.21
CA VAL A 233 17.01 1.90 -11.36
C VAL A 233 17.87 3.13 -11.63
N ASN A 234 19.19 2.97 -11.71
CA ASN A 234 20.12 4.06 -12.05
C ASN A 234 19.83 4.65 -13.43
N GLN A 235 19.61 3.82 -14.44
CA GLN A 235 19.29 4.26 -15.81
C GLN A 235 17.95 4.99 -15.89
N SER A 236 16.93 4.45 -15.20
CA SER A 236 15.59 5.04 -15.18
C SER A 236 15.54 6.34 -14.38
N LEU A 237 16.30 6.42 -13.29
CA LEU A 237 16.36 7.62 -12.46
C LEU A 237 17.20 8.73 -13.14
N GLY A 238 18.33 8.38 -13.76
CA GLY A 238 19.18 9.34 -14.46
C GLY A 238 19.59 10.51 -13.56
N ASP A 239 19.24 11.72 -14.01
CA ASP A 239 19.42 12.99 -13.28
C ASP A 239 18.15 13.46 -12.53
N GLN A 240 17.12 12.61 -12.47
CA GLN A 240 15.87 12.89 -11.79
C GLN A 240 15.99 12.69 -10.28
N ASP A 241 14.98 13.18 -9.54
CA ASP A 241 15.08 13.34 -8.10
C ASP A 241 14.84 12.03 -7.31
N ILE A 242 13.79 11.26 -7.68
CA ILE A 242 13.31 10.17 -6.84
C ILE A 242 12.71 9.01 -7.63
N MET A 243 12.98 7.79 -7.18
CA MET A 243 12.37 6.56 -7.68
C MET A 243 11.38 6.04 -6.66
N ASN A 244 10.09 6.01 -7.02
CA ASN A 244 9.03 5.50 -6.15
C ASN A 244 8.72 4.04 -6.49
N LEU A 245 9.13 3.12 -5.62
CA LEU A 245 8.90 1.68 -5.74
C LEU A 245 7.82 1.28 -4.73
N PHE A 246 6.58 1.13 -5.22
CA PHE A 246 5.40 0.84 -4.41
C PHE A 246 4.87 -0.55 -4.75
N MET A 247 4.61 -1.37 -3.74
CA MET A 247 4.09 -2.72 -3.91
C MET A 247 3.46 -3.23 -2.61
N ASP A 248 2.80 -4.38 -2.69
CA ASP A 248 2.31 -5.08 -1.51
C ASP A 248 3.47 -5.65 -0.71
N TYR A 249 3.34 -5.65 0.61
CA TYR A 249 4.31 -6.26 1.52
C TYR A 249 4.42 -7.77 1.27
N GLU A 250 3.29 -8.38 0.97
CA GLU A 250 3.13 -9.79 0.65
C GLU A 250 3.83 -10.21 -0.66
N THR A 251 4.31 -9.23 -1.45
CA THR A 251 5.24 -9.49 -2.56
C THR A 251 6.41 -10.34 -2.09
N PHE A 252 6.93 -10.10 -0.88
CA PHE A 252 8.06 -10.79 -0.30
C PHE A 252 7.57 -12.00 0.54
N GLY A 253 7.61 -13.17 -0.06
CA GLY A 253 7.33 -14.46 0.58
C GLY A 253 6.00 -15.10 0.21
N GLU A 254 4.93 -14.35 -0.05
CA GLU A 254 3.65 -14.93 -0.49
C GLU A 254 3.47 -14.89 -2.01
N HIS A 255 3.71 -13.75 -2.68
CA HIS A 255 3.62 -13.66 -4.14
C HIS A 255 4.90 -14.16 -4.80
N GLN A 256 6.05 -13.74 -4.31
CA GLN A 256 7.37 -14.25 -4.68
C GLN A 256 7.89 -15.08 -3.51
N TRP A 257 7.93 -16.40 -3.67
CA TRP A 257 8.26 -17.30 -2.58
C TRP A 257 9.74 -17.23 -2.19
N GLU A 258 10.05 -17.64 -0.97
CA GLU A 258 11.43 -17.63 -0.44
C GLU A 258 12.43 -18.34 -1.35
N ASP A 259 12.04 -19.51 -1.91
CA ASP A 259 12.88 -20.33 -2.79
C ASP A 259 13.19 -19.66 -4.14
N THR A 260 12.49 -18.58 -4.49
CA THR A 260 12.85 -17.74 -5.65
C THR A 260 14.06 -16.86 -5.40
N GLY A 261 14.50 -16.73 -4.14
CA GLY A 261 15.60 -15.86 -3.73
C GLY A 261 15.23 -14.40 -3.51
N ILE A 262 13.93 -14.07 -3.44
CA ILE A 262 13.42 -12.68 -3.35
C ILE A 262 14.00 -11.90 -2.16
N PHE A 263 14.14 -12.52 -0.99
CA PHE A 263 14.70 -11.88 0.20
C PHE A 263 16.18 -11.53 0.04
N ASN A 264 16.96 -12.45 -0.55
CA ASN A 264 18.38 -12.21 -0.85
C ASN A 264 18.53 -11.09 -1.89
N PHE A 265 17.72 -11.15 -2.96
CA PHE A 265 17.68 -10.09 -3.98
C PHE A 265 17.44 -8.73 -3.34
N PHE A 266 16.41 -8.60 -2.47
CA PHE A 266 16.07 -7.33 -1.84
C PHE A 266 17.20 -6.83 -0.93
N SER A 267 17.78 -7.71 -0.12
CA SER A 267 18.91 -7.37 0.75
C SER A 267 20.14 -6.88 -0.03
N GLU A 268 20.49 -7.58 -1.11
CA GLU A 268 21.60 -7.22 -1.99
C GLU A 268 21.34 -5.90 -2.73
N PHE A 269 20.11 -5.70 -3.21
CA PHE A 269 19.72 -4.45 -3.88
C PHE A 269 19.83 -3.25 -2.93
N VAL A 270 19.25 -3.32 -1.73
CA VAL A 270 19.35 -2.25 -0.72
C VAL A 270 20.81 -1.94 -0.40
N GLY A 271 21.62 -2.97 -0.12
CA GLY A 271 23.03 -2.79 0.18
C GLY A 271 23.84 -2.22 -0.98
N SER A 272 23.53 -2.62 -2.23
CA SER A 272 24.23 -2.09 -3.41
C SER A 272 23.90 -0.61 -3.66
N TRP A 273 22.62 -0.23 -3.48
CA TRP A 273 22.16 1.14 -3.66
C TRP A 273 22.83 2.11 -2.67
N ILE A 274 22.86 1.77 -1.37
CA ILE A 274 23.42 2.62 -0.32
C ILE A 274 24.95 2.78 -0.48
N ARG A 275 25.66 1.77 -0.97
CA ARG A 275 27.11 1.85 -1.17
C ARG A 275 27.53 2.77 -2.31
N GLU A 276 26.62 3.12 -3.22
CA GLU A 276 26.91 4.07 -4.30
C GLU A 276 26.80 5.49 -3.78
N TYR A 277 27.87 6.28 -3.96
CA TYR A 277 27.93 7.65 -3.45
C TYR A 277 26.84 8.55 -4.02
N GLY A 278 26.15 9.26 -3.15
CA GLY A 278 25.06 10.18 -3.49
C GLY A 278 23.68 9.54 -3.56
N ASN A 279 23.57 8.21 -3.39
CA ASN A 279 22.30 7.51 -3.33
C ASN A 279 21.78 7.44 -1.89
N SER A 280 20.46 7.55 -1.73
CA SER A 280 19.78 7.45 -0.44
C SER A 280 18.43 6.73 -0.56
N PHE A 281 17.92 6.26 0.58
CA PHE A 281 16.51 5.93 0.73
C PHE A 281 15.82 7.04 1.52
N TYR A 282 14.58 7.33 1.18
CA TYR A 282 13.74 8.31 1.86
C TYR A 282 12.44 7.66 2.30
N THR A 283 11.91 8.08 3.43
CA THR A 283 10.47 7.94 3.66
C THR A 283 9.72 8.90 2.74
N VAL A 284 8.40 8.72 2.59
CA VAL A 284 7.59 9.64 1.78
C VAL A 284 7.71 11.07 2.32
N SER A 285 7.60 11.26 3.64
CA SER A 285 7.73 12.57 4.27
C SER A 285 9.13 13.19 4.08
N GLU A 286 10.21 12.41 4.23
CA GLU A 286 11.56 12.91 3.99
C GLU A 286 11.77 13.33 2.53
N ALA A 287 11.17 12.59 1.58
CA ALA A 287 11.20 12.96 0.16
C ALA A 287 10.47 14.28 -0.10
N ILE A 288 9.30 14.49 0.51
CA ILE A 288 8.53 15.74 0.42
C ILE A 288 9.30 16.92 1.02
N ASP A 289 9.98 16.69 2.13
CA ASP A 289 10.76 17.73 2.81
C ASP A 289 12.10 18.03 2.08
N THR A 290 12.55 17.16 1.16
CA THR A 290 13.83 17.26 0.44
C THR A 290 13.70 17.81 -0.98
N PHE A 291 12.66 17.38 -1.70
CA PHE A 291 12.50 17.67 -3.12
C PHE A 291 11.31 18.60 -3.37
N GLU A 292 11.45 19.50 -4.33
CA GLU A 292 10.38 20.41 -4.71
C GLU A 292 9.48 19.78 -5.80
N PRO A 293 8.15 19.92 -5.71
CA PRO A 293 7.26 19.51 -6.79
C PRO A 293 7.57 20.21 -8.10
N LYS A 294 7.75 19.47 -9.19
CA LYS A 294 8.06 19.99 -10.52
C LYS A 294 6.96 20.89 -11.08
N GLU A 295 5.73 20.41 -11.00
CA GLU A 295 4.54 21.10 -11.53
C GLU A 295 3.27 20.50 -10.92
N ALA A 296 2.13 21.11 -11.20
CA ALA A 296 0.83 20.51 -10.91
C ALA A 296 0.48 19.45 -11.95
N LEU A 297 0.03 18.28 -11.48
CA LEU A 297 -0.41 17.18 -12.33
C LEU A 297 -1.91 16.98 -12.19
N SER A 298 -2.64 17.01 -13.31
CA SER A 298 -4.07 16.77 -13.35
C SER A 298 -4.36 15.30 -13.65
N MET A 299 -5.14 14.67 -12.80
CA MET A 299 -5.73 13.34 -12.99
C MET A 299 -7.25 13.46 -12.89
N PRO A 300 -7.94 13.84 -14.00
CA PRO A 300 -9.39 14.07 -13.99
C PRO A 300 -10.19 12.78 -13.93
N TYR A 301 -9.55 11.64 -14.16
CA TYR A 301 -10.14 10.29 -14.06
C TYR A 301 -9.48 9.54 -12.92
N THR A 302 -10.22 8.62 -12.30
CA THR A 302 -9.64 7.76 -11.28
C THR A 302 -8.65 6.78 -11.89
N VAL A 303 -7.43 6.80 -11.37
CA VAL A 303 -6.36 5.88 -11.69
C VAL A 303 -6.12 4.96 -10.51
N THR A 304 -5.84 3.67 -10.73
CA THR A 304 -5.50 2.69 -9.70
C THR A 304 -4.27 1.89 -10.12
N TRP A 305 -3.70 1.11 -9.22
CA TRP A 305 -2.67 0.14 -9.61
C TRP A 305 -3.23 -1.25 -9.95
N ALA A 306 -4.54 -1.43 -9.78
CA ALA A 306 -5.21 -2.69 -10.05
C ALA A 306 -5.29 -2.94 -11.56
N ASP A 307 -5.10 -4.19 -11.94
CA ASP A 307 -5.12 -4.77 -13.28
C ASP A 307 -4.52 -3.91 -14.42
N SER A 308 -4.75 -4.29 -15.67
CA SER A 308 -4.22 -3.57 -16.84
C SER A 308 -5.02 -2.32 -17.22
N GLY A 309 -6.26 -2.21 -16.76
CA GLY A 309 -7.14 -1.07 -17.03
C GLY A 309 -6.75 0.17 -16.25
N ARG A 310 -6.08 -0.01 -15.10
CA ARG A 310 -5.64 1.07 -14.21
C ARG A 310 -6.76 2.02 -13.81
N ASP A 311 -7.99 1.50 -13.70
CA ASP A 311 -9.19 2.24 -13.30
C ASP A 311 -10.02 1.46 -12.25
N LEU A 312 -11.27 1.84 -12.03
CA LEU A 312 -12.15 1.16 -11.06
C LEU A 312 -12.89 -0.06 -11.65
N SER A 313 -12.63 -0.45 -12.89
CA SER A 313 -13.42 -1.50 -13.57
C SER A 313 -13.29 -2.88 -12.91
N ALA A 314 -12.20 -3.15 -12.19
CA ALA A 314 -12.08 -4.36 -11.37
C ALA A 314 -13.25 -4.52 -10.38
N TRP A 315 -13.82 -3.42 -9.88
CA TRP A 315 -14.91 -3.39 -8.91
C TRP A 315 -16.24 -2.86 -9.47
N THR A 316 -16.22 -2.12 -10.57
CA THR A 316 -17.40 -1.44 -11.14
C THR A 316 -17.62 -1.76 -12.62
N GLY A 317 -16.86 -2.68 -13.20
CA GLY A 317 -16.82 -2.92 -14.64
C GLY A 317 -18.08 -3.57 -15.24
N ASN A 318 -18.94 -4.15 -14.40
CA ASN A 318 -20.17 -4.78 -14.87
C ASN A 318 -21.38 -4.40 -14.01
N LYS A 319 -22.59 -4.67 -14.55
CA LYS A 319 -23.84 -4.30 -13.89
C LYS A 319 -24.07 -4.97 -12.53
N LEU A 320 -23.60 -6.21 -12.33
CA LEU A 320 -23.75 -6.92 -11.05
C LEU A 320 -22.90 -6.24 -9.97
N GLN A 321 -21.66 -5.89 -10.28
CA GLN A 321 -20.78 -5.17 -9.36
C GLN A 321 -21.38 -3.80 -8.99
N GLN A 322 -21.82 -3.04 -9.98
CA GLN A 322 -22.44 -1.72 -9.77
C GLN A 322 -23.70 -1.80 -8.91
N GLU A 323 -24.59 -2.76 -9.18
CA GLU A 323 -25.81 -2.96 -8.39
C GLU A 323 -25.48 -3.43 -6.96
N ALA A 324 -24.50 -4.33 -6.78
CA ALA A 324 -24.08 -4.78 -5.46
C ALA A 324 -23.57 -3.61 -4.63
N LEU A 325 -22.67 -2.79 -5.17
CA LEU A 325 -22.14 -1.60 -4.49
C LEU A 325 -23.26 -0.60 -4.17
N ARG A 326 -24.12 -0.29 -5.16
CA ARG A 326 -25.26 0.60 -4.93
C ARG A 326 -26.16 0.10 -3.81
N TYR A 327 -26.43 -1.19 -3.77
CA TYR A 327 -27.29 -1.79 -2.75
C TYR A 327 -26.64 -1.72 -1.37
N VAL A 328 -25.36 -2.07 -1.24
CA VAL A 328 -24.63 -1.99 0.03
C VAL A 328 -24.64 -0.57 0.58
N TYR A 329 -24.25 0.44 -0.22
CA TYR A 329 -24.24 1.83 0.25
C TYR A 329 -25.65 2.41 0.47
N SER A 330 -26.71 1.85 -0.14
CA SER A 330 -28.09 2.25 0.18
C SER A 330 -28.56 1.82 1.57
N MET A 331 -27.88 0.85 2.18
CA MET A 331 -28.16 0.38 3.54
C MET A 331 -27.30 1.04 4.62
N GLU A 332 -26.35 1.90 4.24
CA GLU A 332 -25.34 2.48 5.13
C GLU A 332 -25.95 3.09 6.40
N ASP A 333 -26.93 4.00 6.24
CA ASP A 333 -27.58 4.67 7.36
C ASP A 333 -28.32 3.69 8.29
N ASP A 334 -28.92 2.65 7.73
CA ASP A 334 -29.67 1.64 8.50
C ASP A 334 -28.69 0.76 9.30
N ILE A 335 -27.59 0.35 8.69
CA ILE A 335 -26.54 -0.44 9.33
C ILE A 335 -25.86 0.34 10.44
N LEU A 336 -25.42 1.58 10.16
CA LEU A 336 -24.76 2.43 11.17
C LEU A 336 -25.65 2.71 12.36
N ARG A 337 -26.96 2.88 12.16
CA ARG A 337 -27.94 3.06 13.26
C ARG A 337 -28.09 1.85 14.17
N THR A 338 -27.75 0.65 13.73
CA THR A 338 -27.79 -0.54 14.60
C THR A 338 -26.75 -0.48 15.71
N GLY A 339 -25.60 0.16 15.46
CA GLY A 339 -24.43 0.12 16.33
C GLY A 339 -23.81 -1.27 16.46
N ASP A 340 -24.19 -2.21 15.60
CA ASP A 340 -23.67 -3.58 15.59
C ASP A 340 -22.38 -3.63 14.78
N GLU A 341 -21.25 -3.73 15.47
CA GLU A 341 -19.91 -3.77 14.88
C GLU A 341 -19.72 -4.93 13.87
N SER A 342 -20.46 -6.05 14.06
CA SER A 342 -20.37 -7.19 13.13
C SER A 342 -21.04 -6.93 11.78
N LEU A 343 -22.02 -6.02 11.76
CA LEU A 343 -22.68 -5.57 10.54
C LEU A 343 -21.98 -4.39 9.87
N ILE A 344 -21.27 -3.57 10.67
CA ILE A 344 -20.57 -2.37 10.18
C ILE A 344 -19.27 -2.75 9.47
N ARG A 345 -18.65 -3.86 9.85
CA ARG A 345 -17.45 -4.41 9.21
C ARG A 345 -17.69 -4.88 7.79
#